data_e3742dd840563cedb12d6d1a1b7f12f2
#
_entry.id   e3742dd840563cedb12d6d1a1b7f12f2
#
_cell.length_a   1.000
_cell.length_b   1.000
_cell.length_c   1.000
_cell.angle_alpha   90.00
_cell.angle_beta   90.00
_cell.angle_gamma   90.00
#
_symmetry.space_group_name_H-M   'P 1'
#
loop_
_entity.id
_entity.type
_entity.pdbx_description
1 polymer ?
#
loop_
_entity_poly.entity_id
_entity_poly.type
_entity_poly.pdbx_seq_one_letter_code
_entity_poly.pdbx_strand_id
1 'polypeptide(L)'
;MRGDQATANWRDRKRYLWVFGLTMPLLPFLAVILHSATGWGVWLWLGPIVILGIVPLIDWTAGLDPSNPPDDVIKALEEDRYYRWLTYLFLPLQYAGFAFAFWYIATGDLSVLDRIGLAVTVGFIGGLGINTAHELGHKKESVERWLSKIARRRWKKTSIWWNRFNAALAHGGIARDHW
;
A
#
# COMPACT_ATOMS: atom_id res chain seq x y z
N MET A 1 -3.19 26.87 -29.87
CA MET A 1 -3.14 25.90 -31.00
C MET A 1 -1.87 25.02 -31.04
N ARG A 2 -0.80 25.25 -30.25
CA ARG A 2 0.36 24.32 -30.19
C ARG A 2 0.25 23.25 -29.08
N GLY A 3 -0.65 23.39 -28.12
CA GLY A 3 -0.87 22.42 -27.04
C GLY A 3 -1.59 21.15 -27.46
N ASP A 4 -2.58 21.28 -28.35
CA ASP A 4 -3.45 20.14 -28.72
C ASP A 4 -2.77 19.03 -29.55
N GLN A 5 -1.66 19.34 -30.21
CA GLN A 5 -0.94 18.35 -31.03
C GLN A 5 0.07 17.53 -30.23
N ALA A 6 0.59 18.07 -29.13
CA ALA A 6 1.56 17.36 -28.27
C ALA A 6 0.88 16.26 -27.44
N THR A 7 -0.39 16.47 -27.07
CA THR A 7 -1.19 15.57 -26.27
C THR A 7 -1.75 14.39 -27.06
N ALA A 8 -2.06 14.59 -28.34
CA ALA A 8 -2.57 13.53 -29.23
C ALA A 8 -1.54 12.41 -29.51
N ASN A 9 -0.26 12.65 -29.26
CA ASN A 9 0.83 11.70 -29.57
C ASN A 9 1.53 11.11 -28.34
N TRP A 10 1.11 11.49 -27.11
CA TRP A 10 1.74 10.95 -25.91
C TRP A 10 1.32 9.50 -25.69
N ARG A 11 2.30 8.61 -25.53
CA ARG A 11 2.08 7.19 -25.21
C ARG A 11 2.84 6.85 -23.93
N ASP A 12 2.16 6.18 -22.99
CA ASP A 12 2.81 5.61 -21.83
C ASP A 12 3.72 4.45 -22.24
N ARG A 13 5.01 4.75 -22.41
CA ARG A 13 6.04 3.74 -22.72
C ARG A 13 6.32 2.83 -21.49
N LYS A 14 5.91 3.26 -20.31
CA LYS A 14 6.13 2.58 -19.03
C LYS A 14 4.90 1.83 -18.54
N ARG A 15 3.86 1.72 -19.38
CA ARG A 15 2.59 1.07 -19.05
C ARG A 15 2.78 -0.27 -18.34
N TYR A 16 3.71 -1.10 -18.81
CA TYR A 16 3.96 -2.43 -18.23
C TYR A 16 4.64 -2.37 -16.86
N LEU A 17 5.33 -1.29 -16.53
CA LEU A 17 5.97 -1.13 -15.23
C LEU A 17 4.96 -0.97 -14.09
N TRP A 18 3.74 -0.51 -14.39
CA TRP A 18 2.68 -0.40 -13.40
C TRP A 18 2.28 -1.73 -12.77
N VAL A 19 2.50 -2.86 -13.48
CA VAL A 19 2.31 -4.20 -12.91
C VAL A 19 3.19 -4.43 -11.69
N PHE A 20 4.38 -3.82 -11.64
CA PHE A 20 5.26 -3.93 -10.48
C PHE A 20 4.64 -3.36 -9.20
N GLY A 21 3.66 -2.46 -9.31
CA GLY A 21 2.88 -2.02 -8.16
C GLY A 21 2.14 -3.17 -7.45
N LEU A 22 1.78 -4.24 -8.17
CA LEU A 22 1.17 -5.42 -7.60
C LEU A 22 2.16 -6.32 -6.84
N THR A 23 3.46 -6.11 -6.98
CA THR A 23 4.46 -6.83 -6.17
C THR A 23 4.33 -6.47 -4.69
N MET A 24 3.91 -5.25 -4.37
CA MET A 24 3.76 -4.79 -2.98
C MET A 24 2.75 -5.63 -2.17
N PRO A 25 1.50 -5.81 -2.60
CA PRO A 25 0.56 -6.67 -1.88
C PRO A 25 0.94 -8.16 -1.89
N LEU A 26 1.87 -8.58 -2.77
CA LEU A 26 2.39 -9.95 -2.80
C LEU A 26 3.56 -10.18 -1.82
N LEU A 27 4.17 -9.13 -1.26
CA LEU A 27 5.32 -9.28 -0.34
C LEU A 27 5.04 -10.18 0.88
N PRO A 28 3.87 -10.17 1.53
CA PRO A 28 3.61 -11.09 2.63
C PRO A 28 3.66 -12.56 2.22
N PHE A 29 3.16 -12.89 1.02
CA PHE A 29 3.24 -14.24 0.47
C PHE A 29 4.68 -14.64 0.20
N LEU A 30 5.42 -13.75 -0.47
CA LEU A 30 6.83 -13.98 -0.80
C LEU A 30 7.67 -14.15 0.48
N ALA A 31 7.44 -13.32 1.49
CA ALA A 31 8.10 -13.39 2.78
C ALA A 31 7.95 -14.77 3.43
N VAL A 32 6.71 -15.27 3.47
CA VAL A 32 6.39 -16.58 4.07
C VAL A 32 6.97 -17.72 3.23
N ILE A 33 6.87 -17.65 1.90
CA ILE A 33 7.41 -18.68 1.00
C ILE A 33 8.93 -18.79 1.18
N LEU A 34 9.65 -17.66 1.17
CA LEU A 34 11.11 -17.64 1.31
C LEU A 34 11.54 -18.10 2.70
N HIS A 35 10.82 -17.67 3.76
CA HIS A 35 11.07 -18.13 5.11
C HIS A 35 10.86 -19.64 5.23
N SER A 36 9.75 -20.17 4.70
CA SER A 36 9.46 -21.61 4.74
C SER A 36 10.46 -22.45 3.95
N ALA A 37 11.02 -21.90 2.86
CA ALA A 37 11.99 -22.59 2.04
C ALA A 37 13.42 -22.58 2.61
N THR A 38 13.80 -21.51 3.35
CA THR A 38 15.19 -21.31 3.80
C THR A 38 15.36 -21.37 5.31
N GLY A 39 14.31 -21.22 6.09
CA GLY A 39 14.34 -21.07 7.53
C GLY A 39 14.86 -19.70 8.02
N TRP A 40 15.15 -18.74 7.13
CA TRP A 40 15.75 -17.47 7.52
C TRP A 40 14.68 -16.42 7.86
N GLY A 41 14.65 -15.99 9.12
CA GLY A 41 13.71 -14.99 9.63
C GLY A 41 13.81 -13.62 8.95
N VAL A 42 14.95 -13.29 8.31
CA VAL A 42 15.14 -12.03 7.57
C VAL A 42 14.10 -11.82 6.46
N TRP A 43 13.61 -12.90 5.86
CA TRP A 43 12.58 -12.81 4.81
C TRP A 43 11.26 -12.25 5.31
N LEU A 44 10.95 -12.42 6.58
CA LEU A 44 9.72 -11.89 7.19
C LEU A 44 9.75 -10.36 7.33
N TRP A 45 10.93 -9.74 7.14
CA TRP A 45 11.15 -8.29 7.13
C TRP A 45 11.15 -7.69 5.70
N LEU A 46 10.65 -8.40 4.70
CA LEU A 46 10.67 -7.93 3.30
C LEU A 46 9.98 -6.57 3.10
N GLY A 47 8.92 -6.27 3.84
CA GLY A 47 8.25 -4.97 3.75
C GLY A 47 9.21 -3.79 3.99
N PRO A 48 9.80 -3.65 5.18
CA PRO A 48 10.77 -2.59 5.44
C PRO A 48 12.02 -2.68 4.56
N ILE A 49 12.54 -3.87 4.24
CA ILE A 49 13.70 -4.03 3.36
C ILE A 49 13.41 -3.46 1.96
N VAL A 50 12.25 -3.77 1.40
CA VAL A 50 11.87 -3.28 0.07
C VAL A 50 11.57 -1.78 0.12
N ILE A 51 10.71 -1.34 1.05
CA ILE A 51 10.17 0.02 1.04
C ILE A 51 11.20 1.05 1.53
N LEU A 52 12.01 0.71 2.54
CA LEU A 52 13.01 1.63 3.09
C LEU A 52 14.41 1.43 2.51
N GLY A 53 14.68 0.30 1.86
CA GLY A 53 15.99 -0.02 1.29
C GLY A 53 15.95 -0.01 -0.24
N ILE A 54 15.25 -0.99 -0.83
CA ILE A 54 15.31 -1.23 -2.27
C ILE A 54 14.69 -0.09 -3.07
N VAL A 55 13.50 0.39 -2.68
CA VAL A 55 12.81 1.47 -3.40
C VAL A 55 13.63 2.76 -3.40
N PRO A 56 14.12 3.29 -2.27
CA PRO A 56 14.98 4.48 -2.27
C PRO A 56 16.29 4.29 -3.06
N LEU A 57 16.87 3.08 -3.04
CA LEU A 57 18.07 2.78 -3.81
C LEU A 57 17.78 2.83 -5.32
N ILE A 58 16.64 2.30 -5.76
CA ILE A 58 16.20 2.39 -7.16
C ILE A 58 15.98 3.85 -7.54
N ASP A 59 15.27 4.63 -6.72
CA ASP A 59 15.02 6.05 -6.98
C ASP A 59 16.32 6.85 -7.09
N TRP A 60 17.27 6.57 -6.21
CA TRP A 60 18.59 7.22 -6.25
C TRP A 60 19.39 6.87 -7.51
N THR A 61 19.31 5.63 -7.98
CA THR A 61 20.06 5.17 -9.17
C THR A 61 19.35 5.51 -10.48
N ALA A 62 18.02 5.48 -10.52
CA ALA A 62 17.24 5.78 -11.71
C ALA A 62 17.14 7.29 -12.00
N GLY A 63 17.28 8.12 -10.97
CA GLY A 63 17.16 9.58 -11.08
C GLY A 63 15.72 10.05 -11.33
N LEU A 64 15.57 11.35 -11.54
CA LEU A 64 14.27 11.95 -11.84
C LEU A 64 13.82 11.58 -13.25
N ASP A 65 12.62 11.08 -13.36
CA ASP A 65 11.97 10.80 -14.64
C ASP A 65 11.31 12.07 -15.20
N PRO A 66 11.83 12.66 -16.28
CA PRO A 66 11.26 13.87 -16.87
C PRO A 66 10.02 13.62 -17.73
N SER A 67 9.61 12.36 -17.90
CA SER A 67 8.53 11.98 -18.81
C SER A 67 7.17 11.86 -18.12
N ASN A 68 6.84 12.83 -17.26
CA ASN A 68 5.50 12.89 -16.66
C ASN A 68 4.42 13.13 -17.74
N PRO A 69 3.26 12.46 -17.62
CA PRO A 69 2.15 12.71 -18.55
C PRO A 69 1.66 14.16 -18.38
N PRO A 70 1.28 14.83 -19.49
CA PRO A 70 0.58 16.11 -19.43
C PRO A 70 -0.75 15.98 -18.69
N ASP A 71 -1.23 17.06 -18.05
CA ASP A 71 -2.44 17.05 -17.19
C ASP A 71 -3.71 16.60 -17.92
N ASP A 72 -3.84 16.88 -19.21
CA ASP A 72 -4.95 16.46 -20.04
C ASP A 72 -4.93 14.97 -20.37
N VAL A 73 -3.75 14.35 -20.43
CA VAL A 73 -3.58 12.91 -20.63
C VAL A 73 -3.86 12.13 -19.34
N ILE A 74 -3.63 12.71 -18.16
CA ILE A 74 -3.87 12.05 -16.87
C ILE A 74 -5.30 11.55 -16.77
N LYS A 75 -6.30 12.37 -17.18
CA LYS A 75 -7.70 11.97 -17.15
C LYS A 75 -7.99 10.77 -18.03
N ALA A 76 -7.39 10.72 -19.23
CA ALA A 76 -7.55 9.58 -20.15
C ALA A 76 -6.90 8.30 -19.58
N LEU A 77 -5.74 8.42 -18.90
CA LEU A 77 -5.10 7.30 -18.21
C LEU A 77 -5.95 6.79 -17.05
N GLU A 78 -6.57 7.66 -16.29
CA GLU A 78 -7.47 7.29 -15.20
C GLU A 78 -8.70 6.51 -15.67
N GLU A 79 -9.17 6.75 -16.90
CA GLU A 79 -10.29 6.04 -17.51
C GLU A 79 -9.86 4.74 -18.20
N ASP A 80 -8.59 4.53 -18.46
CA ASP A 80 -8.08 3.30 -19.09
C ASP A 80 -8.30 2.08 -18.17
N ARG A 81 -8.95 1.07 -18.72
CA ARG A 81 -9.28 -0.19 -18.04
C ARG A 81 -8.06 -0.88 -17.44
N TYR A 82 -6.91 -0.79 -18.09
CA TYR A 82 -5.69 -1.44 -17.63
C TYR A 82 -5.26 -0.92 -16.24
N TYR A 83 -5.14 0.40 -16.06
CA TYR A 83 -4.74 0.99 -14.78
C TYR A 83 -5.80 0.78 -13.70
N ARG A 84 -7.07 0.84 -14.08
CA ARG A 84 -8.19 0.55 -13.18
C ARG A 84 -8.17 -0.87 -12.67
N TRP A 85 -7.92 -1.87 -13.53
CA TRP A 85 -7.80 -3.27 -13.11
C TRP A 85 -6.61 -3.50 -12.18
N LEU A 86 -5.46 -2.87 -12.41
CA LEU A 86 -4.32 -2.95 -11.50
C LEU A 86 -4.69 -2.44 -10.10
N THR A 87 -5.39 -1.30 -10.03
CA THR A 87 -5.86 -0.74 -8.76
C THR A 87 -6.90 -1.64 -8.08
N TYR A 88 -7.81 -2.25 -8.86
CA TYR A 88 -8.82 -3.16 -8.32
C TYR A 88 -8.21 -4.45 -7.78
N LEU A 89 -7.18 -4.99 -8.43
CA LEU A 89 -6.48 -6.19 -7.98
C LEU A 89 -5.64 -5.95 -6.72
N PHE A 90 -5.13 -4.74 -6.55
CA PHE A 90 -4.29 -4.40 -5.40
C PHE A 90 -4.97 -4.71 -4.06
N LEU A 91 -6.21 -4.24 -3.87
CA LEU A 91 -6.93 -4.41 -2.61
C LEU A 91 -7.23 -5.89 -2.27
N PRO A 92 -7.83 -6.71 -3.16
CA PRO A 92 -8.04 -8.13 -2.88
C PRO A 92 -6.75 -8.88 -2.54
N LEU A 93 -5.67 -8.62 -3.30
CA LEU A 93 -4.36 -9.23 -3.05
C LEU A 93 -3.81 -8.82 -1.68
N GLN A 94 -3.93 -7.55 -1.33
CA GLN A 94 -3.53 -7.06 -0.02
C GLN A 94 -4.30 -7.73 1.13
N TYR A 95 -5.62 -7.86 1.00
CA TYR A 95 -6.43 -8.54 2.04
C TYR A 95 -6.11 -10.03 2.14
N ALA A 96 -5.90 -10.68 1.01
CA ALA A 96 -5.46 -12.08 0.97
C ALA A 96 -4.09 -12.24 1.65
N GLY A 97 -3.14 -11.34 1.35
CA GLY A 97 -1.83 -11.30 2.00
C GLY A 97 -1.92 -11.10 3.51
N PHE A 98 -2.83 -10.24 3.98
CA PHE A 98 -3.08 -10.04 5.41
C PHE A 98 -3.63 -11.31 6.06
N ALA A 99 -4.66 -11.92 5.48
CA ALA A 99 -5.26 -13.13 6.02
C ALA A 99 -4.22 -14.26 6.09
N PHE A 100 -3.40 -14.41 5.03
CA PHE A 100 -2.35 -15.39 4.96
C PHE A 100 -1.24 -15.15 6.00
N ALA A 101 -0.79 -13.90 6.15
CA ALA A 101 0.24 -13.57 7.16
C ALA A 101 -0.28 -13.79 8.59
N PHE A 102 -1.51 -13.40 8.89
CA PHE A 102 -2.11 -13.66 10.20
C PHE A 102 -2.27 -15.15 10.49
N TRP A 103 -2.70 -15.92 9.50
CA TRP A 103 -2.74 -17.37 9.63
C TRP A 103 -1.36 -17.94 9.93
N TYR A 104 -0.33 -17.51 9.20
CA TYR A 104 1.03 -17.98 9.40
C TYR A 104 1.61 -17.59 10.77
N ILE A 105 1.34 -16.37 11.27
CA ILE A 105 1.73 -15.94 12.61
C ILE A 105 1.04 -16.80 13.69
N ALA A 106 -0.22 -17.17 13.46
CA ALA A 106 -1.00 -17.92 14.46
C ALA A 106 -0.65 -19.42 14.51
N THR A 107 -0.26 -20.02 13.36
CA THR A 107 -0.05 -21.47 13.25
C THR A 107 1.41 -21.87 13.10
N GLY A 108 2.28 -20.94 12.68
CA GLY A 108 3.71 -21.21 12.47
C GLY A 108 4.51 -21.22 13.77
N ASP A 109 5.52 -22.07 13.80
CA ASP A 109 6.53 -22.06 14.87
C ASP A 109 7.56 -20.95 14.60
N LEU A 110 7.17 -19.72 14.96
CA LEU A 110 7.92 -18.51 14.71
C LEU A 110 8.48 -17.93 16.00
N SER A 111 9.72 -17.45 15.94
CA SER A 111 10.28 -16.64 17.03
C SER A 111 9.49 -15.32 17.19
N VAL A 112 9.62 -14.66 18.32
CA VAL A 112 8.99 -13.35 18.55
C VAL A 112 9.45 -12.33 17.52
N LEU A 113 10.73 -12.34 17.16
CA LEU A 113 11.30 -11.44 16.17
C LEU A 113 10.73 -11.67 14.76
N ASP A 114 10.52 -12.93 14.40
CA ASP A 114 9.91 -13.32 13.11
C ASP A 114 8.45 -12.86 13.03
N ARG A 115 7.69 -13.02 14.10
CA ARG A 115 6.30 -12.53 14.19
C ARG A 115 6.24 -11.01 14.05
N ILE A 116 7.15 -10.29 14.71
CA ILE A 116 7.26 -8.82 14.58
C ILE A 116 7.62 -8.46 13.14
N GLY A 117 8.61 -9.12 12.53
CA GLY A 117 9.03 -8.87 11.15
C GLY A 117 7.87 -8.98 10.16
N LEU A 118 7.10 -10.08 10.24
CA LEU A 118 5.96 -10.28 9.36
C LEU A 118 4.83 -9.27 9.64
N ALA A 119 4.57 -8.94 10.92
CA ALA A 119 3.58 -7.93 11.28
C ALA A 119 3.96 -6.53 10.76
N VAL A 120 5.24 -6.16 10.84
CA VAL A 120 5.78 -4.92 10.30
C VAL A 120 5.67 -4.91 8.77
N THR A 121 6.02 -6.01 8.10
CA THR A 121 5.85 -6.16 6.64
C THR A 121 4.40 -5.90 6.22
N VAL A 122 3.44 -6.54 6.89
CA VAL A 122 2.00 -6.34 6.66
C VAL A 122 1.59 -4.90 6.95
N GLY A 123 2.15 -4.27 7.99
CA GLY A 123 1.89 -2.87 8.35
C GLY A 123 2.31 -1.89 7.26
N PHE A 124 3.50 -2.05 6.69
CA PHE A 124 3.99 -1.24 5.55
C PHE A 124 3.08 -1.37 4.33
N ILE A 125 2.68 -2.59 3.97
CA ILE A 125 1.74 -2.82 2.86
C ILE A 125 0.37 -2.22 3.18
N GLY A 126 -0.06 -2.27 4.45
CA GLY A 126 -1.28 -1.62 4.93
C GLY A 126 -1.28 -0.12 4.68
N GLY A 127 -0.16 0.55 4.95
CA GLY A 127 0.02 1.97 4.69
C GLY A 127 -0.16 2.32 3.20
N LEU A 128 0.45 1.54 2.30
CA LEU A 128 0.27 1.73 0.85
C LEU A 128 -1.19 1.54 0.43
N GLY A 129 -1.88 0.56 1.00
CA GLY A 129 -3.29 0.30 0.71
C GLY A 129 -4.23 1.43 1.13
N ILE A 130 -3.88 2.21 2.15
CA ILE A 130 -4.65 3.41 2.53
C ILE A 130 -4.61 4.43 1.40
N ASN A 131 -3.43 4.70 0.87
CA ASN A 131 -3.26 5.64 -0.22
C ASN A 131 -4.07 5.21 -1.43
N THR A 132 -3.98 3.94 -1.82
CA THR A 132 -4.80 3.36 -2.90
C THR A 132 -6.30 3.49 -2.62
N ALA A 133 -6.74 3.23 -1.39
CA ALA A 133 -8.14 3.38 -1.01
C ALA A 133 -8.62 4.84 -0.99
N HIS A 134 -7.72 5.77 -0.69
CA HIS A 134 -7.99 7.19 -0.73
C HIS A 134 -8.23 7.65 -2.17
N GLU A 135 -7.34 7.28 -3.09
CA GLU A 135 -7.47 7.56 -4.53
C GLU A 135 -8.78 7.00 -5.11
N LEU A 136 -9.12 5.73 -4.79
CA LEU A 136 -10.40 5.14 -5.19
C LEU A 136 -11.62 5.89 -4.64
N GLY A 137 -11.47 6.54 -3.49
CA GLY A 137 -12.55 7.30 -2.85
C GLY A 137 -12.96 8.58 -3.58
N HIS A 138 -12.06 9.15 -4.37
CA HIS A 138 -12.31 10.35 -5.18
C HIS A 138 -12.93 10.04 -6.56
N LYS A 139 -12.99 8.77 -6.95
CA LYS A 139 -13.56 8.35 -8.23
C LYS A 139 -15.09 8.37 -8.22
N LYS A 140 -15.71 8.61 -9.40
CA LYS A 140 -17.17 8.77 -9.55
C LYS A 140 -17.94 7.45 -9.63
N GLU A 141 -17.28 6.34 -9.94
CA GLU A 141 -17.93 5.05 -10.16
C GLU A 141 -18.34 4.34 -8.88
N SER A 142 -19.44 3.59 -8.94
CA SER A 142 -20.04 2.90 -7.77
C SER A 142 -19.13 1.80 -7.20
N VAL A 143 -18.44 1.06 -8.06
CA VAL A 143 -17.51 -0.02 -7.65
C VAL A 143 -16.31 0.54 -6.90
N GLU A 144 -15.71 1.63 -7.40
CA GLU A 144 -14.56 2.30 -6.80
C GLU A 144 -14.92 2.86 -5.42
N ARG A 145 -16.09 3.50 -5.31
CA ARG A 145 -16.61 4.00 -4.03
C ARG A 145 -16.91 2.86 -3.05
N TRP A 146 -17.37 1.71 -3.53
CA TRP A 146 -17.62 0.55 -2.68
C TRP A 146 -16.33 -0.06 -2.16
N LEU A 147 -15.32 -0.26 -3.01
CA LEU A 147 -13.98 -0.72 -2.63
C LEU A 147 -13.32 0.25 -1.62
N SER A 148 -13.40 1.55 -1.86
CA SER A 148 -12.94 2.58 -0.92
C SER A 148 -13.65 2.49 0.43
N LYS A 149 -14.97 2.23 0.45
CA LYS A 149 -15.73 2.06 1.70
C LYS A 149 -15.29 0.82 2.49
N ILE A 150 -15.02 -0.30 1.81
CA ILE A 150 -14.51 -1.52 2.45
C ILE A 150 -13.14 -1.24 3.06
N ALA A 151 -12.22 -0.68 2.29
CA ALA A 151 -10.89 -0.35 2.75
C ALA A 151 -10.92 0.60 3.96
N ARG A 152 -11.75 1.67 3.92
CA ARG A 152 -11.89 2.64 5.01
C ARG A 152 -12.65 2.13 6.25
N ARG A 153 -13.53 1.14 6.13
CA ARG A 153 -14.24 0.57 7.29
C ARG A 153 -13.28 0.00 8.34
N ARG A 154 -12.17 -0.54 7.92
CA ARG A 154 -11.12 -1.05 8.81
C ARG A 154 -10.50 0.09 9.63
N TRP A 155 -10.29 1.24 9.01
CA TRP A 155 -9.67 2.42 9.66
C TRP A 155 -10.58 3.15 10.63
N LYS A 156 -11.89 3.20 10.39
CA LYS A 156 -12.84 3.80 11.35
C LYS A 156 -12.79 3.08 12.71
N LYS A 157 -12.60 1.78 12.75
CA LYS A 157 -12.43 1.04 14.01
C LYS A 157 -11.14 1.43 14.74
N THR A 158 -10.07 1.65 14.01
CA THR A 158 -8.77 2.09 14.58
C THR A 158 -8.83 3.52 15.07
N SER A 159 -9.49 4.42 14.33
CA SER A 159 -9.68 5.80 14.77
C SER A 159 -10.59 5.93 16.00
N ILE A 160 -11.62 5.08 16.14
CA ILE A 160 -12.45 5.01 17.34
C ILE A 160 -11.61 4.55 18.53
N TRP A 161 -10.71 3.59 18.34
CA TRP A 161 -9.81 3.12 19.39
C TRP A 161 -8.82 4.21 19.80
N TRP A 162 -8.23 4.92 18.84
CA TRP A 162 -7.34 6.05 19.05
C TRP A 162 -8.02 7.21 19.75
N ASN A 163 -9.25 7.55 19.36
CA ASN A 163 -10.04 8.60 20.02
C ASN A 163 -10.42 8.20 21.45
N ARG A 164 -10.76 6.92 21.69
CA ARG A 164 -11.01 6.42 23.05
C ARG A 164 -9.75 6.41 23.91
N PHE A 165 -8.61 6.05 23.34
CA PHE A 165 -7.32 6.08 24.00
C PHE A 165 -6.94 7.52 24.40
N ASN A 166 -7.06 8.47 23.48
CA ASN A 166 -6.79 9.88 23.78
C ASN A 166 -7.79 10.47 24.79
N ALA A 167 -9.05 10.07 24.73
CA ALA A 167 -10.05 10.46 25.72
C ALA A 167 -9.72 9.89 27.11
N ALA A 168 -9.27 8.64 27.19
CA ALA A 168 -8.84 8.01 28.45
C ALA A 168 -7.59 8.70 29.03
N LEU A 169 -6.65 9.10 28.19
CA LEU A 169 -5.48 9.88 28.62
C LEU A 169 -5.86 11.28 29.13
N ALA A 170 -6.84 11.93 28.49
CA ALA A 170 -7.34 13.24 28.90
C ALA A 170 -8.12 13.17 30.22
N HIS A 171 -8.83 12.07 30.48
CA HIS A 171 -9.56 11.86 31.75
C HIS A 171 -8.72 11.21 32.85
N GLY A 172 -7.56 10.62 32.49
CA GLY A 172 -6.66 9.96 33.44
C GLY A 172 -5.72 10.88 34.22
N GLY A 173 -6.01 12.19 34.28
CA GLY A 173 -5.39 13.07 35.29
C GLY A 173 -3.92 13.41 35.06
N ILE A 174 -3.45 13.47 33.82
CA ILE A 174 -2.24 14.25 33.52
C ILE A 174 -2.73 15.65 33.14
N ALA A 175 -3.09 16.41 34.17
CA ALA A 175 -3.23 17.85 34.07
C ALA A 175 -1.92 18.40 33.49
N ARG A 176 -1.99 18.99 32.32
CA ARG A 176 -0.98 19.94 31.87
C ARG A 176 -1.22 21.22 32.66
N ASP A 177 -0.71 21.25 33.87
CA ASP A 177 -0.48 22.52 34.51
C ASP A 177 0.77 23.13 33.89
N HIS A 178 0.51 24.23 33.23
CA HIS A 178 1.41 25.36 32.97
C HIS A 178 2.86 25.09 32.51
N TRP A 179 3.08 25.40 31.22
CA TRP A 179 4.17 26.37 30.82
C TRP A 179 3.73 27.08 29.54
#